data_c6fe13cc3aa286fc6e32b28d93c10e59
#
_entry.id   c6fe13cc3aa286fc6e32b28d93c10e59
#
_cell.length_a   1.000
_cell.length_b   1.000
_cell.length_c   1.000
_cell.angle_alpha   90.00
_cell.angle_beta   90.00
_cell.angle_gamma   90.00
#
_symmetry.space_group_name_H-M   'P 1'
#
loop_
_entity.id
_entity.type
_entity.pdbx_description
1 polymer ?
#
loop_
_entity_poly.entity_id
_entity_poly.type
_entity_poly.pdbx_seq_one_letter_code
_entity_poly.pdbx_strand_id
1 'polypeptide(L)'
;MPTVIDARWNRFGTAWVALTLSLMAHVVDEAVTGFLDVYNPIVRSLCGRFAWFPMPVFTFDVWITGLCALVIVLLALSPLAFRRSRLVRIAAYPYAAIMLLNGLGHLVGSVYLHRWAPGATTAPFLIAASLWLFRAAAHDDLSPGHSTRHGTLKV
;
A
#
# COMPACT_ATOMS: atom_id res chain seq x y z
N MET A 1 -24.32 -18.26 13.30
CA MET A 1 -22.90 -18.63 13.06
C MET A 1 -22.46 -17.97 11.76
N PRO A 2 -21.39 -17.14 11.73
CA PRO A 2 -20.88 -16.62 10.48
C PRO A 2 -20.38 -17.79 9.62
N THR A 3 -20.78 -17.81 8.36
CA THR A 3 -20.37 -18.85 7.43
C THR A 3 -18.89 -18.68 7.07
N VAL A 4 -18.21 -19.75 6.63
CA VAL A 4 -16.80 -19.72 6.17
C VAL A 4 -16.59 -18.68 5.06
N ILE A 5 -17.65 -18.36 4.31
CA ILE A 5 -17.71 -17.35 3.28
C ILE A 5 -17.52 -15.95 3.89
N ASP A 6 -18.17 -15.65 5.03
CA ASP A 6 -18.09 -14.33 5.69
C ASP A 6 -16.68 -14.04 6.21
N ALA A 7 -15.98 -15.05 6.72
CA ALA A 7 -14.59 -14.90 7.19
C ALA A 7 -13.59 -14.63 6.05
N ARG A 8 -13.84 -15.15 4.85
CA ARG A 8 -13.02 -14.84 3.65
C ARG A 8 -13.28 -13.43 3.11
N TRP A 9 -14.52 -12.96 3.22
CA TRP A 9 -14.90 -11.60 2.79
C TRP A 9 -14.17 -10.52 3.59
N ASN A 10 -13.96 -10.76 4.88
CA ASN A 10 -13.28 -9.80 5.75
C ASN A 10 -11.76 -9.71 5.51
N ARG A 11 -11.10 -10.76 4.98
CA ARG A 11 -9.63 -10.78 4.85
C ARG A 11 -9.09 -9.71 3.92
N PHE A 12 -9.69 -9.53 2.74
CA PHE A 12 -9.22 -8.53 1.78
C PHE A 12 -9.48 -7.11 2.28
N GLY A 13 -10.69 -6.81 2.72
CA GLY A 13 -11.03 -5.51 3.30
C GLY A 13 -10.18 -5.18 4.52
N THR A 14 -9.93 -6.17 5.41
CA THR A 14 -9.06 -5.98 6.58
C THR A 14 -7.61 -5.71 6.18
N ALA A 15 -7.07 -6.44 5.19
CA ALA A 15 -5.71 -6.22 4.70
C ALA A 15 -5.56 -4.84 4.03
N TRP A 16 -6.57 -4.38 3.29
CA TRP A 16 -6.62 -3.03 2.72
C TRP A 16 -6.55 -1.96 3.80
N VAL A 17 -7.40 -2.05 4.83
CA VAL A 17 -7.40 -1.10 5.95
C VAL A 17 -6.08 -1.17 6.73
N ALA A 18 -5.56 -2.37 7.00
CA ALA A 18 -4.29 -2.54 7.69
C ALA A 18 -3.13 -1.85 6.95
N LEU A 19 -3.05 -2.00 5.61
CA LEU A 19 -2.03 -1.30 4.83
C LEU A 19 -2.24 0.21 4.85
N THR A 20 -3.48 0.69 4.78
CA THR A 20 -3.77 2.13 4.83
C THR A 20 -3.41 2.75 6.20
N LEU A 21 -3.70 2.04 7.30
CA LEU A 21 -3.29 2.49 8.64
C LEU A 21 -1.77 2.43 8.82
N SER A 22 -1.11 1.41 8.26
CA SER A 22 0.36 1.32 8.24
C SER A 22 0.98 2.47 7.46
N LEU A 23 0.40 2.85 6.31
CA LEU A 23 0.81 4.02 5.54
C LEU A 23 0.62 5.30 6.35
N MET A 24 -0.52 5.48 7.02
CA MET A 24 -0.77 6.65 7.86
C MET A 24 0.29 6.78 8.97
N ALA A 25 0.58 5.70 9.68
CA ALA A 25 1.63 5.68 10.69
C ALA A 25 3.03 5.96 10.10
N HIS A 26 3.29 5.46 8.89
CA HIS A 26 4.54 5.66 8.18
C HIS A 26 4.72 7.12 7.76
N VAL A 27 3.69 7.78 7.24
CA VAL A 27 3.71 9.21 6.91
C VAL A 27 4.00 10.06 8.15
N VAL A 28 3.44 9.69 9.31
CA VAL A 28 3.74 10.38 10.58
C VAL A 28 5.21 10.18 10.97
N ASP A 29 5.74 8.95 10.88
CA ASP A 29 7.15 8.65 11.16
C ASP A 29 8.07 9.47 10.25
N GLU A 30 7.81 9.49 8.94
CA GLU A 30 8.56 10.29 7.97
C GLU A 30 8.51 11.80 8.29
N ALA A 31 7.33 12.32 8.66
CA ALA A 31 7.13 13.73 8.97
C ALA A 31 7.91 14.17 10.22
N VAL A 32 7.91 13.35 11.26
CA VAL A 32 8.60 13.68 12.53
C VAL A 32 10.10 13.41 12.50
N THR A 33 10.56 12.54 11.58
CA THR A 33 11.97 12.17 11.46
C THR A 33 12.71 12.90 10.34
N GLY A 34 12.03 13.84 9.63
CA GLY A 34 12.66 14.72 8.64
C GLY A 34 12.97 14.02 7.31
N PHE A 35 12.02 13.27 6.76
CA PHE A 35 12.19 12.55 5.49
C PHE A 35 12.64 13.47 4.34
N LEU A 36 12.06 14.64 4.20
CA LEU A 36 12.40 15.56 3.11
C LEU A 36 13.83 16.12 3.17
N ASP A 37 14.43 16.16 4.36
CA ASP A 37 15.83 16.59 4.54
C ASP A 37 16.82 15.57 3.96
N VAL A 38 16.38 14.31 3.81
CA VAL A 38 17.15 13.24 3.15
C VAL A 38 16.74 13.12 1.67
N TYR A 39 15.46 13.09 1.39
CA TYR A 39 14.90 12.87 0.05
C TYR A 39 15.27 13.98 -0.94
N ASN A 40 15.01 15.24 -0.61
CA ASN A 40 15.20 16.35 -1.54
C ASN A 40 16.66 16.51 -2.01
N PRO A 41 17.71 16.42 -1.16
CA PRO A 41 19.10 16.46 -1.60
C PRO A 41 19.46 15.31 -2.54
N ILE A 42 18.97 14.09 -2.25
CA ILE A 42 19.21 12.91 -3.11
C ILE A 42 18.60 13.13 -4.49
N VAL A 43 17.33 13.56 -4.54
CA VAL A 43 16.65 13.83 -5.81
C VAL A 43 17.35 14.92 -6.61
N ARG A 44 17.75 16.04 -5.98
CA ARG A 44 18.53 17.09 -6.66
C ARG A 44 19.83 16.57 -7.24
N SER A 45 20.55 15.73 -6.51
CA SER A 45 21.80 15.10 -6.98
C SER A 45 21.55 14.19 -8.18
N LEU A 46 20.49 13.39 -8.15
CA LEU A 46 20.12 12.50 -9.25
C LEU A 46 19.66 13.28 -10.49
N CYS A 47 18.84 14.30 -10.32
CA CYS A 47 18.42 15.18 -11.43
C CYS A 47 19.62 15.92 -12.05
N GLY A 48 20.61 16.28 -11.26
CA GLY A 48 21.85 16.90 -11.76
C GLY A 48 22.73 15.94 -12.57
N ARG A 49 22.65 14.64 -12.31
CA ARG A 49 23.39 13.59 -13.05
C ARG A 49 22.60 13.01 -14.22
N PHE A 50 21.30 12.91 -14.08
CA PHE A 50 20.39 12.28 -15.02
C PHE A 50 19.23 13.23 -15.34
N ALA A 51 19.36 14.03 -16.41
CA ALA A 51 18.36 15.04 -16.79
C ALA A 51 16.94 14.45 -17.05
N TRP A 52 16.84 13.15 -17.31
CA TRP A 52 15.58 12.44 -17.53
C TRP A 52 14.92 11.90 -16.26
N PHE A 53 15.57 12.08 -15.08
CA PHE A 53 15.06 11.51 -13.83
C PHE A 53 13.79 12.26 -13.39
N PRO A 54 12.62 11.59 -13.32
CA PRO A 54 11.33 12.27 -13.26
C PRO A 54 10.85 12.58 -11.83
N MET A 55 11.74 12.57 -10.84
CA MET A 55 11.34 12.75 -9.45
C MET A 55 11.36 14.24 -9.04
N PRO A 56 10.24 14.79 -8.53
CA PRO A 56 10.18 16.16 -8.06
C PRO A 56 10.75 16.31 -6.65
N VAL A 57 11.23 17.49 -6.33
CA VAL A 57 11.46 17.93 -4.94
C VAL A 57 10.17 18.52 -4.38
N PHE A 58 9.96 18.37 -3.08
CA PHE A 58 8.73 18.80 -2.42
C PHE A 58 9.01 19.83 -1.32
N THR A 59 8.08 20.78 -1.11
CA THR A 59 7.94 21.46 0.16
C THR A 59 7.18 20.58 1.15
N PHE A 60 7.36 20.79 2.45
CA PHE A 60 6.69 19.99 3.47
C PHE A 60 5.17 20.01 3.31
N ASP A 61 4.60 21.21 3.09
CA ASP A 61 3.15 21.38 2.99
C ASP A 61 2.55 20.63 1.79
N VAL A 62 3.21 20.68 0.63
CA VAL A 62 2.74 19.97 -0.58
C VAL A 62 2.82 18.47 -0.37
N TRP A 63 3.93 17.99 0.19
CA TRP A 63 4.18 16.57 0.44
C TRP A 63 3.16 16.00 1.45
N ILE A 64 3.02 16.62 2.63
CA ILE A 64 2.13 16.13 3.68
C ILE A 64 0.66 16.21 3.26
N THR A 65 0.25 17.30 2.59
CA THR A 65 -1.12 17.45 2.11
C THR A 65 -1.46 16.39 1.08
N GLY A 66 -0.56 16.10 0.14
CA GLY A 66 -0.75 15.04 -0.86
C GLY A 66 -0.91 13.67 -0.22
N LEU A 67 -0.07 13.33 0.76
CA LEU A 67 -0.14 12.05 1.45
C LEU A 67 -1.38 11.94 2.35
N CYS A 68 -1.76 13.00 3.05
CA CYS A 68 -3.01 13.02 3.83
C CYS A 68 -4.22 12.82 2.92
N ALA A 69 -4.27 13.51 1.78
CA ALA A 69 -5.35 13.34 0.80
C ALA A 69 -5.39 11.89 0.28
N LEU A 70 -4.23 11.29 -0.03
CA LEU A 70 -4.15 9.88 -0.45
C LEU A 70 -4.70 8.94 0.63
N VAL A 71 -4.31 9.10 1.89
CA VAL A 71 -4.80 8.28 3.01
C VAL A 71 -6.31 8.41 3.15
N ILE A 72 -6.86 9.62 3.06
CA ILE A 72 -8.31 9.86 3.12
C ILE A 72 -9.03 9.12 1.98
N VAL A 73 -8.52 9.20 0.75
CA VAL A 73 -9.09 8.48 -0.40
C VAL A 73 -9.03 6.96 -0.18
N LEU A 74 -7.91 6.43 0.28
CA LEU A 74 -7.76 4.99 0.53
C LEU A 74 -8.72 4.51 1.64
N LEU A 75 -8.92 5.30 2.69
CA LEU A 75 -9.92 5.02 3.73
C LEU A 75 -11.35 5.10 3.18
N ALA A 76 -11.66 6.08 2.36
CA ALA A 76 -12.97 6.21 1.71
C ALA A 76 -13.27 5.04 0.75
N LEU A 77 -12.25 4.41 0.18
CA LEU A 77 -12.39 3.20 -0.65
C LEU A 77 -12.54 1.91 0.18
N SER A 78 -12.32 1.93 1.50
CA SER A 78 -12.40 0.74 2.35
C SER A 78 -13.75 0.01 2.28
N PRO A 79 -14.93 0.67 2.24
CA PRO A 79 -16.21 -0.03 2.05
C PRO A 79 -16.27 -0.83 0.75
N LEU A 80 -15.65 -0.33 -0.33
CA LEU A 80 -15.57 -1.03 -1.61
C LEU A 80 -14.59 -2.23 -1.54
N ALA A 81 -13.53 -2.14 -0.73
CA ALA A 81 -12.65 -3.27 -0.46
C ALA A 81 -13.39 -4.38 0.28
N PHE A 82 -14.20 -4.07 1.30
CA PHE A 82 -15.05 -5.06 1.99
C PHE A 82 -16.11 -5.67 1.09
N ARG A 83 -16.59 -4.95 0.09
CA ARG A 83 -17.54 -5.43 -0.93
C ARG A 83 -16.87 -6.16 -2.10
N ARG A 84 -15.56 -6.36 -2.07
CA ARG A 84 -14.75 -6.98 -3.16
C ARG A 84 -14.96 -6.34 -4.52
N SER A 85 -15.09 -5.03 -4.58
CA SER A 85 -15.16 -4.32 -5.84
C SER A 85 -13.98 -4.69 -6.74
N ARG A 86 -14.26 -5.06 -8.00
CA ARG A 86 -13.23 -5.42 -8.98
C ARG A 86 -12.19 -4.30 -9.14
N LEU A 87 -12.64 -3.05 -9.15
CA LEU A 87 -11.76 -1.89 -9.26
C LEU A 87 -10.74 -1.83 -8.12
N VAL A 88 -11.21 -1.94 -6.87
CA VAL A 88 -10.34 -1.87 -5.67
C VAL A 88 -9.40 -3.08 -5.62
N ARG A 89 -9.85 -4.25 -6.07
CA ARG A 89 -8.99 -5.44 -6.16
C ARG A 89 -7.86 -5.26 -7.18
N ILE A 90 -8.14 -4.70 -8.35
CA ILE A 90 -7.10 -4.38 -9.34
C ILE A 90 -6.14 -3.32 -8.79
N ALA A 91 -6.67 -2.28 -8.12
CA ALA A 91 -5.87 -1.23 -7.51
C ALA A 91 -5.01 -1.72 -6.32
N ALA A 92 -5.39 -2.82 -5.68
CA ALA A 92 -4.64 -3.39 -4.55
C ALA A 92 -3.22 -3.85 -4.96
N TYR A 93 -3.04 -4.35 -6.18
CA TYR A 93 -1.73 -4.81 -6.66
C TYR A 93 -0.71 -3.67 -6.76
N PRO A 94 -0.93 -2.60 -7.54
CA PRO A 94 0.01 -1.49 -7.59
C PRO A 94 0.14 -0.79 -6.23
N TYR A 95 -0.93 -0.65 -5.47
CA TYR A 95 -0.89 -0.07 -4.14
C TYR A 95 0.05 -0.86 -3.21
N ALA A 96 -0.13 -2.17 -3.10
CA ALA A 96 0.72 -3.01 -2.28
C ALA A 96 2.18 -3.05 -2.79
N ALA A 97 2.39 -3.04 -4.13
CA ALA A 97 3.73 -3.02 -4.72
C ALA A 97 4.49 -1.73 -4.35
N ILE A 98 3.85 -0.57 -4.52
CA ILE A 98 4.45 0.73 -4.21
C ILE A 98 4.79 0.80 -2.71
N MET A 99 3.89 0.38 -1.84
CA MET A 99 4.13 0.42 -0.39
C MET A 99 5.20 -0.59 0.06
N LEU A 100 5.27 -1.76 -0.57
CA LEU A 100 6.35 -2.72 -0.34
C LEU A 100 7.71 -2.13 -0.72
N LEU A 101 7.81 -1.54 -1.91
CA LEU A 101 9.04 -0.89 -2.38
C LEU A 101 9.42 0.31 -1.51
N ASN A 102 8.44 1.08 -1.06
CA ASN A 102 8.67 2.18 -0.13
C ASN A 102 9.27 1.68 1.18
N GLY A 103 8.64 0.71 1.85
CA GLY A 103 9.16 0.13 3.09
C GLY A 103 10.57 -0.46 2.92
N LEU A 104 10.82 -1.21 1.84
CA LEU A 104 12.16 -1.74 1.53
C LEU A 104 13.16 -0.63 1.30
N GLY A 105 12.77 0.46 0.62
CA GLY A 105 13.61 1.61 0.37
C GLY A 105 14.13 2.27 1.66
N HIS A 106 13.28 2.40 2.68
CA HIS A 106 13.70 2.94 4.00
C HIS A 106 14.69 2.04 4.73
N LEU A 107 14.50 0.72 4.66
CA LEU A 107 15.45 -0.24 5.26
C LEU A 107 16.80 -0.23 4.52
N VAL A 108 16.77 -0.30 3.20
CA VAL A 108 17.98 -0.22 2.37
C VAL A 108 18.68 1.13 2.55
N GLY A 109 17.90 2.22 2.59
CA GLY A 109 18.41 3.56 2.86
C GLY A 109 19.10 3.66 4.23
N SER A 110 18.57 3.02 5.26
CA SER A 110 19.19 2.96 6.58
C SER A 110 20.57 2.27 6.54
N VAL A 111 20.67 1.15 5.82
CA VAL A 111 21.94 0.43 5.62
C VAL A 111 22.93 1.30 4.85
N TYR A 112 22.48 1.92 3.75
CA TYR A 112 23.35 2.75 2.90
C TYR A 112 23.88 4.00 3.62
N LEU A 113 23.02 4.64 4.43
CA LEU A 113 23.36 5.84 5.19
C LEU A 113 24.13 5.54 6.49
N HIS A 114 24.31 4.26 6.85
CA HIS A 114 24.89 3.80 8.11
C HIS A 114 24.23 4.46 9.34
N ARG A 115 22.94 4.77 9.24
CA ARG A 115 22.11 5.35 10.30
C ARG A 115 20.64 5.00 10.08
N TRP A 116 19.85 5.11 11.12
CA TRP A 116 18.41 4.92 11.02
C TRP A 116 17.80 6.00 10.11
N ALA A 117 17.28 5.61 8.95
CA ALA A 117 16.67 6.54 8.00
C ALA A 117 15.26 6.96 8.47
N PRO A 118 14.80 8.18 8.14
CA PRO A 118 13.42 8.58 8.33
C PRO A 118 12.44 7.55 7.76
N GLY A 119 11.37 7.23 8.51
CA GLY A 119 10.40 6.21 8.10
C GLY A 119 10.81 4.76 8.36
N ALA A 120 12.06 4.47 8.72
CA ALA A 120 12.55 3.12 8.91
C ALA A 120 11.89 2.39 10.11
N THR A 121 11.38 3.13 11.11
CA THR A 121 10.73 2.56 12.30
C THR A 121 9.44 1.84 11.93
N THR A 122 8.67 2.41 11.04
CA THR A 122 7.38 1.89 10.61
C THR A 122 7.44 1.05 9.32
N ALA A 123 8.57 1.07 8.61
CA ALA A 123 8.79 0.31 7.38
C ALA A 123 8.48 -1.20 7.50
N PRO A 124 8.84 -1.94 8.58
CA PRO A 124 8.49 -3.35 8.72
C PRO A 124 6.98 -3.61 8.72
N PHE A 125 6.18 -2.73 9.35
CA PHE A 125 4.72 -2.83 9.35
C PHE A 125 4.15 -2.59 7.95
N LEU A 126 4.69 -1.62 7.23
CA LEU A 126 4.31 -1.32 5.86
C LEU A 126 4.59 -2.52 4.94
N ILE A 127 5.76 -3.14 5.06
CA ILE A 127 6.14 -4.34 4.32
C ILE A 127 5.18 -5.50 4.64
N ALA A 128 4.95 -5.79 5.92
CA ALA A 128 4.09 -6.89 6.35
C ALA A 128 2.64 -6.72 5.85
N ALA A 129 2.09 -5.51 5.99
CA ALA A 129 0.75 -5.19 5.51
C ALA A 129 0.63 -5.26 3.97
N SER A 130 1.67 -4.83 3.24
CA SER A 130 1.74 -4.95 1.78
C SER A 130 1.71 -6.41 1.31
N LEU A 131 2.52 -7.27 1.92
CA LEU A 131 2.54 -8.69 1.63
C LEU A 131 1.21 -9.38 1.97
N TRP A 132 0.58 -8.94 3.06
CA TRP A 132 -0.75 -9.44 3.42
C TRP A 132 -1.80 -9.04 2.38
N LEU A 133 -1.81 -7.79 1.94
CA LEU A 133 -2.74 -7.33 0.90
C LEU A 133 -2.52 -8.07 -0.43
N PHE A 134 -1.27 -8.29 -0.85
CA PHE A 134 -0.97 -9.10 -2.03
C PHE A 134 -1.56 -10.51 -1.94
N ARG A 135 -1.33 -11.20 -0.81
CA ARG A 135 -1.85 -12.55 -0.60
C ARG A 135 -3.38 -12.57 -0.59
N ALA A 136 -4.00 -11.58 0.07
CA ALA A 136 -5.45 -11.48 0.12
C ALA A 136 -6.07 -11.24 -1.27
N ALA A 137 -5.48 -10.36 -2.08
CA ALA A 137 -5.92 -10.09 -3.44
C ALA A 137 -5.79 -11.31 -4.35
N ALA A 138 -4.64 -12.03 -4.29
CA ALA A 138 -4.38 -13.22 -5.10
C ALA A 138 -5.30 -14.39 -4.77
N HIS A 139 -5.62 -14.63 -3.49
CA HIS A 139 -6.55 -15.68 -3.10
C HIS A 139 -7.98 -15.45 -3.61
N ASP A 140 -8.38 -14.20 -3.75
CA ASP A 140 -9.68 -13.86 -4.30
C ASP A 140 -9.78 -14.12 -5.82
N ASP A 141 -8.68 -14.03 -6.54
CA ASP A 141 -8.62 -14.33 -7.99
C ASP A 141 -8.72 -15.84 -8.29
N LEU A 142 -8.22 -16.68 -7.38
CA LEU A 142 -8.21 -18.14 -7.53
C LEU A 142 -9.53 -18.82 -7.16
N SER A 143 -10.55 -18.10 -6.70
CA SER A 143 -11.89 -18.61 -6.38
C SER A 143 -12.92 -18.08 -7.40
N PRO A 144 -12.89 -18.48 -8.67
CA PRO A 144 -13.99 -18.21 -9.60
C PRO A 144 -15.21 -18.94 -9.07
N GLY A 145 -16.31 -18.22 -8.91
CA GLY A 145 -17.58 -18.75 -8.44
C GLY A 145 -17.91 -20.07 -9.13
N HIS A 146 -18.10 -21.09 -8.33
CA HIS A 146 -18.56 -22.38 -8.79
C HIS A 146 -20.02 -22.23 -9.27
N SER A 147 -20.17 -21.73 -10.49
CA SER A 147 -21.44 -21.73 -11.22
C SER A 147 -21.71 -23.18 -11.66
N THR A 148 -22.12 -24.02 -10.74
CA THR A 148 -22.79 -25.26 -11.08
C THR A 148 -24.16 -24.92 -11.65
N ARG A 149 -24.20 -24.70 -12.96
CA ARG A 149 -25.42 -24.93 -13.74
C ARG A 149 -25.71 -26.43 -13.67
N HIS A 150 -26.42 -26.87 -12.66
CA HIS A 150 -27.19 -28.09 -12.78
C HIS A 150 -28.38 -27.81 -13.76
N GLY A 151 -28.09 -28.04 -15.02
CA GLY A 151 -29.10 -28.26 -16.01
C GLY A 151 -29.82 -29.57 -15.69
N THR A 152 -30.92 -29.51 -14.97
CA THR A 152 -31.88 -30.62 -14.94
C THR A 152 -32.57 -30.69 -16.30
N LEU A 153 -32.05 -31.55 -17.18
CA LEU A 153 -32.82 -32.10 -18.27
C LEU A 153 -33.95 -32.98 -17.64
N LYS A 154 -35.15 -32.45 -17.64
CA LYS A 154 -36.37 -33.30 -17.50
C LYS A 154 -36.71 -33.81 -18.90
N VAL A 155 -36.58 -35.12 -19.05
CA VAL A 155 -37.24 -35.92 -20.09
C VAL A 155 -38.68 -36.20 -19.64
#